data_d946e871c0b713d9bb4fc7251b61277d
#
_entry.id   d946e871c0b713d9bb4fc7251b61277d
#
_cell.length_a   1.000
_cell.length_b   1.000
_cell.length_c   1.000
_cell.angle_alpha   90.00
_cell.angle_beta   90.00
_cell.angle_gamma   90.00
#
_symmetry.space_group_name_H-M   'P 1'
#
loop_
_entity.id
_entity.type
_entity.pdbx_description
1 polymer ?
#
loop_
_entity_poly.entity_id
_entity_poly.type
_entity_poly.pdbx_seq_one_letter_code
_entity_poly.pdbx_strand_id
1 'polypeptide(L)'
;MTSPVIKKNIVKKPWGTYEVLLDEPNYKVKRIIVYPYERFSLQYHKHREEHWVIVEGDGIVQVKRKEYPAIVRSHWVILPTELHRAAAGPNGLVFIETQTGRCDEDDIVRLEDDYGRTG
;
A
#
# COMPACT_ATOMS: atom_id res chain seq x y z
N MET A 1 -15.65 30.08 7.15
CA MET A 1 -15.21 28.85 7.81
C MET A 1 -13.83 28.47 7.29
N THR A 2 -12.87 28.39 8.15
CA THR A 2 -11.52 27.99 7.77
C THR A 2 -11.39 26.46 7.89
N SER A 3 -10.87 25.83 6.85
CA SER A 3 -10.50 24.43 6.94
C SER A 3 -9.35 24.25 7.91
N PRO A 4 -9.35 23.23 8.76
CA PRO A 4 -8.20 22.95 9.61
C PRO A 4 -6.98 22.68 8.72
N VAL A 5 -5.83 23.18 9.15
CA VAL A 5 -4.57 22.83 8.51
C VAL A 5 -4.32 21.36 8.79
N ILE A 6 -4.47 20.52 7.76
CA ILE A 6 -4.19 19.10 7.86
C ILE A 6 -2.69 18.92 7.70
N LYS A 7 -2.05 18.50 8.77
CA LYS A 7 -0.65 18.15 8.75
C LYS A 7 -0.51 16.82 8.02
N LYS A 8 0.11 16.83 6.84
CA LYS A 8 0.32 15.63 6.06
C LYS A 8 1.46 14.82 6.64
N ASN A 9 1.18 13.59 7.03
CA ASN A 9 2.18 12.64 7.50
C ASN A 9 2.65 11.80 6.32
N ILE A 10 3.63 12.34 5.57
CA ILE A 10 4.20 11.66 4.41
C ILE A 10 5.46 10.92 4.84
N VAL A 11 5.50 9.62 4.55
CA VAL A 11 6.66 8.76 4.79
C VAL A 11 7.29 8.41 3.46
N LYS A 12 8.59 8.68 3.32
CA LYS A 12 9.35 8.35 2.12
C LYS A 12 9.93 6.93 2.24
N LYS A 13 9.79 6.17 1.16
CA LYS A 13 10.32 4.83 1.01
C LYS A 13 11.14 4.76 -0.28
N PRO A 14 12.04 3.75 -0.44
CA PRO A 14 12.80 3.62 -1.69
C PRO A 14 11.94 3.53 -2.95
N TRP A 15 10.76 2.95 -2.82
CA TRP A 15 9.84 2.69 -3.95
C TRP A 15 8.80 3.79 -4.17
N GLY A 16 8.67 4.74 -3.26
CA GLY A 16 7.64 5.77 -3.35
C GLY A 16 7.37 6.44 -2.01
N THR A 17 6.10 6.77 -1.79
CA THR A 17 5.68 7.40 -0.53
C THR A 17 4.36 6.83 -0.06
N TYR A 18 4.07 6.99 1.23
CA TYR A 18 2.70 6.87 1.71
C TYR A 18 2.36 8.04 2.64
N GLU A 19 1.10 8.39 2.66
CA GLU A 19 0.56 9.46 3.49
C GLU A 19 -0.55 8.87 4.35
N VAL A 20 -0.45 9.06 5.66
CA VAL A 20 -1.49 8.60 6.59
C VAL A 20 -2.59 9.65 6.61
N LEU A 21 -3.78 9.30 6.14
CA LEU A 21 -4.93 10.19 6.05
C LEU A 21 -5.80 10.12 7.30
N LEU A 22 -5.96 8.92 7.87
CA LEU A 22 -6.66 8.67 9.12
C LEU A 22 -5.89 7.62 9.90
N ASP A 23 -5.77 7.83 11.20
CA ASP A 23 -5.10 6.89 12.11
C ASP A 23 -5.93 6.75 13.39
N GLU A 24 -6.73 5.70 13.43
CA GLU A 24 -7.65 5.42 14.52
C GLU A 24 -7.27 4.11 15.21
N PRO A 25 -7.80 3.80 16.40
CA PRO A 25 -7.40 2.60 17.15
C PRO A 25 -7.56 1.29 16.39
N ASN A 26 -8.61 1.16 15.57
CA ASN A 26 -8.95 -0.09 14.89
C ASN A 26 -8.89 -0.02 13.37
N TYR A 27 -8.49 1.12 12.81
CA TYR A 27 -8.32 1.26 11.36
C TYR A 27 -7.40 2.41 11.02
N LYS A 28 -6.82 2.33 9.82
CA LYS A 28 -5.92 3.34 9.28
C LYS A 28 -6.17 3.46 7.79
N VAL A 29 -6.13 4.69 7.28
CA VAL A 29 -6.29 4.95 5.85
C VAL A 29 -5.04 5.65 5.34
N LYS A 30 -4.49 5.14 4.23
CA LYS A 30 -3.29 5.69 3.60
C LYS A 30 -3.53 5.96 2.13
N ARG A 31 -2.86 6.97 1.60
CA ARG A 31 -2.64 7.12 0.16
C ARG A 31 -1.22 6.66 -0.13
N ILE A 32 -1.08 5.71 -1.05
CA ILE A 32 0.19 5.10 -1.42
C ILE A 32 0.52 5.51 -2.83
N ILE A 33 1.73 6.04 -3.03
CA ILE A 33 2.26 6.42 -4.33
C ILE A 33 3.48 5.55 -4.60
N VAL A 34 3.42 4.75 -5.67
CA VAL A 34 4.54 3.96 -6.15
C VAL A 34 5.14 4.68 -7.36
N TYR A 35 6.43 4.99 -7.32
CA TYR A 35 7.10 5.71 -8.41
C TYR A 35 7.14 4.86 -9.68
N PRO A 36 7.21 5.50 -10.86
CA PRO A 36 7.29 4.78 -12.13
C PRO A 36 8.36 3.69 -12.10
N TYR A 37 7.96 2.49 -12.53
CA TYR A 37 8.81 1.29 -12.60
C TYR A 37 9.34 0.76 -11.27
N GLU A 38 8.92 1.32 -10.14
CA GLU A 38 9.27 0.81 -8.82
C GLU A 38 8.20 -0.14 -8.28
N ARG A 39 8.55 -0.89 -7.24
CA ARG A 39 7.62 -1.77 -6.53
C ARG A 39 8.08 -1.92 -5.10
N PHE A 40 7.14 -2.08 -4.18
CA PHE A 40 7.51 -2.44 -2.82
C PHE A 40 7.63 -3.96 -2.67
N SER A 41 8.09 -4.38 -1.48
CA SER A 41 8.40 -5.78 -1.22
C SER A 41 7.19 -6.71 -1.40
N LEU A 42 7.45 -7.96 -1.76
CA LEU A 42 6.48 -9.03 -1.59
C LEU A 42 6.39 -9.33 -0.10
N GLN A 43 5.23 -9.09 0.50
CA GLN A 43 5.08 -8.99 1.94
C GLN A 43 3.75 -9.53 2.42
N TYR A 44 3.65 -9.81 3.73
CA TYR A 44 2.37 -10.05 4.38
C TYR A 44 2.36 -9.41 5.76
N HIS A 45 1.16 -9.25 6.32
CA HIS A 45 0.92 -8.75 7.67
C HIS A 45 0.13 -9.79 8.45
N LYS A 46 0.38 -9.89 9.76
CA LYS A 46 -0.24 -10.96 10.58
C LYS A 46 -1.58 -10.55 11.15
N HIS A 47 -1.80 -9.26 11.40
CA HIS A 47 -2.88 -8.81 12.27
C HIS A 47 -3.85 -7.83 11.62
N ARG A 48 -3.73 -7.56 10.31
CA ARG A 48 -4.63 -6.61 9.65
C ARG A 48 -5.11 -7.11 8.31
N GLU A 49 -6.31 -6.65 7.95
CA GLU A 49 -6.87 -6.78 6.62
C GLU A 49 -6.64 -5.46 5.88
N GLU A 50 -6.39 -5.53 4.59
CA GLU A 50 -6.23 -4.33 3.75
C GLU A 50 -7.23 -4.33 2.61
N HIS A 51 -7.71 -3.14 2.27
CA HIS A 51 -8.51 -2.87 1.09
C HIS A 51 -7.75 -1.87 0.23
N TRP A 52 -7.55 -2.19 -1.02
CA TRP A 52 -6.87 -1.30 -1.97
C TRP A 52 -7.80 -0.89 -3.09
N VAL A 53 -7.82 0.39 -3.42
CA VAL A 53 -8.56 0.93 -4.58
C VAL A 53 -7.58 1.75 -5.40
N ILE A 54 -7.40 1.39 -6.66
CA ILE A 54 -6.54 2.12 -7.60
C ILE A 54 -7.25 3.40 -8.01
N VAL A 55 -6.58 4.53 -7.85
CA VAL A 55 -7.14 5.85 -8.16
C VAL A 55 -6.40 6.58 -9.27
N GLU A 56 -5.12 6.29 -9.51
CA GLU A 56 -4.33 6.89 -10.60
C GLU A 56 -3.25 5.93 -11.08
N GLY A 57 -2.84 6.10 -12.32
CA GLY A 57 -1.69 5.40 -12.88
C GLY A 57 -2.00 4.01 -13.40
N ASP A 58 -0.98 3.18 -13.47
CA ASP A 58 -1.04 1.83 -13.99
C ASP A 58 0.04 0.95 -13.36
N GLY A 59 -0.09 -0.34 -13.55
CA GLY A 59 0.88 -1.30 -13.04
C GLY A 59 0.30 -2.68 -12.85
N ILE A 60 0.89 -3.43 -11.95
CA ILE A 60 0.49 -4.80 -11.62
C ILE A 60 0.32 -4.91 -10.11
N VAL A 61 -0.79 -5.49 -9.68
CA VAL A 61 -1.01 -5.87 -8.28
C VAL A 61 -0.91 -7.38 -8.18
N GLN A 62 -0.12 -7.85 -7.24
CA GLN A 62 -0.02 -9.27 -6.91
C GLN A 62 -0.69 -9.52 -5.57
N VAL A 63 -1.64 -10.46 -5.56
CA VAL A 63 -2.29 -10.94 -4.33
C VAL A 63 -2.18 -12.46 -4.35
N LYS A 64 -1.63 -13.03 -3.28
CA LYS A 64 -1.26 -14.44 -3.24
C LYS A 64 -0.25 -14.71 -4.37
N ARG A 65 -0.54 -15.64 -5.27
CA ARG A 65 0.33 -15.97 -6.40
C ARG A 65 -0.23 -15.47 -7.74
N LYS A 66 -1.26 -14.63 -7.70
CA LYS A 66 -1.90 -14.12 -8.91
C LYS A 66 -1.53 -12.67 -9.13
N GLU A 67 -1.32 -12.32 -10.39
CA GLU A 67 -1.06 -10.95 -10.82
C GLU A 67 -2.28 -10.41 -11.57
N TYR A 68 -2.58 -9.15 -11.31
CA TYR A 68 -3.72 -8.45 -11.91
C TYR A 68 -3.26 -7.11 -12.44
N PRO A 69 -3.79 -6.66 -13.60
CA PRO A 69 -3.52 -5.29 -14.03
C PRO A 69 -4.13 -4.30 -13.03
N ALA A 70 -3.31 -3.33 -12.62
CA ALA A 70 -3.75 -2.25 -11.74
C ALA A 70 -4.40 -1.16 -12.59
N ILE A 71 -5.70 -1.25 -12.75
CA ILE A 71 -6.51 -0.32 -13.54
C ILE A 71 -7.29 0.57 -12.58
N VAL A 72 -7.43 1.85 -12.90
CA VAL A 72 -8.23 2.79 -12.09
C VAL A 72 -9.61 2.19 -11.81
N ARG A 73 -10.02 2.22 -10.55
CA ARG A 73 -11.22 1.63 -9.95
C ARG A 73 -11.13 0.14 -9.63
N SER A 74 -10.08 -0.56 -10.04
CA SER A 74 -9.84 -1.92 -9.55
C SER A 74 -9.58 -1.89 -8.05
N HIS A 75 -9.99 -2.94 -7.36
CA HIS A 75 -9.83 -3.03 -5.91
C HIS A 75 -9.61 -4.46 -5.48
N TRP A 76 -8.98 -4.64 -4.33
CA TRP A 76 -8.70 -5.94 -3.74
C TRP A 76 -8.89 -5.90 -2.24
N VAL A 77 -9.33 -7.02 -1.70
CA VAL A 77 -9.28 -7.30 -0.26
C VAL A 77 -8.10 -8.22 -0.03
N ILE A 78 -7.23 -7.85 0.90
CA ILE A 78 -6.05 -8.63 1.27
C ILE A 78 -6.23 -9.03 2.73
N LEU A 79 -6.40 -10.33 2.97
CA LEU A 79 -6.61 -10.85 4.30
C LEU A 79 -5.28 -10.97 5.06
N PRO A 80 -5.30 -11.03 6.41
CA PRO A 80 -4.09 -11.28 7.17
C PRO A 80 -3.35 -12.52 6.64
N THR A 81 -2.03 -12.44 6.59
CA THR A 81 -1.10 -13.47 6.09
C THR A 81 -1.08 -13.67 4.58
N GLU A 82 -1.93 -13.00 3.82
CA GLU A 82 -1.89 -13.10 2.36
C GLU A 82 -0.74 -12.28 1.78
N LEU A 83 0.07 -12.92 0.94
CA LEU A 83 1.18 -12.26 0.25
C LEU A 83 0.66 -11.25 -0.76
N HIS A 84 1.30 -10.08 -0.82
CA HIS A 84 0.89 -9.04 -1.75
C HIS A 84 2.04 -8.08 -2.08
N ARG A 85 1.95 -7.47 -3.24
CA ARG A 85 2.79 -6.33 -3.65
C ARG A 85 2.11 -5.58 -4.78
N ALA A 86 2.54 -4.35 -5.00
CA ALA A 86 2.17 -3.57 -6.17
C ALA A 86 3.44 -3.06 -6.87
N ALA A 87 3.43 -3.13 -8.19
CA ALA A 87 4.48 -2.63 -9.05
C ALA A 87 3.89 -1.59 -9.99
N ALA A 88 4.50 -0.41 -10.05
CA ALA A 88 4.04 0.66 -10.93
C ALA A 88 4.56 0.46 -12.36
N GLY A 89 3.73 0.81 -13.32
CA GLY A 89 4.12 0.95 -14.71
C GLY A 89 4.76 2.31 -14.98
N PRO A 90 4.83 2.73 -16.26
CA PRO A 90 5.54 3.94 -16.66
C PRO A 90 4.98 5.24 -16.08
N ASN A 91 3.71 5.24 -15.70
CA ASN A 91 3.03 6.44 -15.18
C ASN A 91 2.97 6.49 -13.64
N GLY A 92 3.60 5.53 -12.96
CA GLY A 92 3.45 5.39 -11.53
C GLY A 92 2.10 4.78 -11.16
N LEU A 93 1.85 4.63 -9.87
CA LEU A 93 0.62 4.03 -9.37
C LEU A 93 0.22 4.71 -8.08
N VAL A 94 -1.04 5.09 -7.95
CA VAL A 94 -1.59 5.66 -6.73
C VAL A 94 -2.81 4.85 -6.31
N PHE A 95 -2.84 4.43 -5.06
CA PHE A 95 -4.01 3.75 -4.52
C PHE A 95 -4.28 4.14 -3.06
N ILE A 96 -5.54 3.99 -2.68
CA ILE A 96 -6.00 4.21 -1.32
C ILE A 96 -6.04 2.85 -0.63
N GLU A 97 -5.42 2.78 0.53
CA GLU A 97 -5.37 1.58 1.35
C GLU A 97 -6.11 1.82 2.66
N THR A 98 -7.10 1.00 2.95
CA THR A 98 -7.76 0.97 4.24
C THR A 98 -7.30 -0.27 4.99
N GLN A 99 -6.71 -0.07 6.15
CA GLN A 99 -6.29 -1.14 7.06
C GLN A 99 -7.32 -1.26 8.17
N THR A 100 -7.74 -2.48 8.48
CA THR A 100 -8.65 -2.73 9.60
C THR A 100 -8.08 -3.81 10.49
N GLY A 101 -8.31 -3.67 11.80
CA GLY A 101 -7.75 -4.53 12.83
C GLY A 101 -6.58 -3.85 13.51
N ARG A 102 -5.56 -4.62 13.86
CA ARG A 102 -4.34 -4.10 14.48
C ARG A 102 -3.39 -3.58 13.42
N CYS A 103 -3.20 -2.27 13.35
CA CYS A 103 -2.52 -1.59 12.24
C CYS A 103 -1.10 -1.10 12.60
N ASP A 104 -0.26 -1.96 13.16
CA ASP A 104 1.12 -1.64 13.52
C ASP A 104 2.02 -1.65 12.27
N GLU A 105 2.86 -0.61 12.11
CA GLU A 105 3.77 -0.50 10.96
C GLU A 105 4.88 -1.55 10.97
N ASP A 106 5.24 -2.08 12.12
CA ASP A 106 6.24 -3.13 12.26
C ASP A 106 5.67 -4.54 12.05
N ASP A 107 4.36 -4.67 11.86
CA ASP A 107 3.70 -5.92 11.49
C ASP A 107 3.86 -6.15 9.98
N ILE A 108 5.06 -6.53 9.58
CA ILE A 108 5.40 -6.78 8.18
C ILE A 108 6.48 -7.86 8.09
N VAL A 109 6.27 -8.83 7.19
CA VAL A 109 7.28 -9.82 6.82
C VAL A 109 7.53 -9.68 5.32
N ARG A 110 8.76 -9.37 4.94
CA ARG A 110 9.17 -9.18 3.55
C ARG A 110 9.90 -10.42 3.06
N LEU A 111 9.41 -11.02 1.98
CA LEU A 111 9.98 -12.22 1.37
C LEU A 111 10.92 -11.89 0.22
N GLU A 112 10.58 -10.87 -0.58
CA GLU A 112 11.38 -10.36 -1.68
C GLU A 112 11.37 -8.85 -1.61
N ASP A 113 12.52 -8.22 -1.76
CA ASP A 113 12.64 -6.78 -1.68
C ASP A 113 13.79 -6.31 -2.57
N ASP A 114 13.47 -5.48 -3.56
CA ASP A 114 14.45 -4.92 -4.51
C ASP A 114 15.48 -4.02 -3.79
N TYR A 115 15.21 -3.62 -2.56
CA TYR A 115 16.04 -2.68 -1.80
C TYR A 115 16.75 -3.34 -0.62
N GLY A 116 16.72 -4.68 -0.55
CA GLY A 116 17.50 -5.46 0.43
C GLY A 116 16.96 -5.46 1.86
N ARG A 117 15.66 -5.26 2.07
CA ARG A 117 15.04 -5.19 3.39
C ARG A 117 14.31 -6.47 3.80
N THR A 118 14.72 -7.64 3.29
CA THR A 118 14.08 -8.92 3.63
C THR A 118 14.25 -9.26 5.10
N GLY A 119 13.22 -9.91 5.64
CA GLY A 119 13.25 -10.35 7.04
C GLY A 119 12.03 -9.97 7.85
#